data_877981223b4c8671bedd6728420b0e9d
#
_entry.id   877981223b4c8671bedd6728420b0e9d
#
_cell.length_a   1.000
_cell.length_b   1.000
_cell.length_c   1.000
_cell.angle_alpha   90.00
_cell.angle_beta   90.00
_cell.angle_gamma   90.00
#
_symmetry.space_group_name_H-M   'P 1'
#
loop_
_entity.id
_entity.type
_entity.pdbx_description
1 polymer ?
#
loop_
_entity_poly.entity_id
_entity_poly.type
_entity_poly.pdbx_seq_one_letter_code
_entity_poly.pdbx_strand_id
1 'polypeptide(L)'
;MVGWLSGGGFRWADWIDHQHLYQPEFIPAMVTTEEILKLLKEIAEERIPFNKVLGLTVQTMDEEQMQVKFDMRDELVGNFMRGNLHGGVISSVLDLVGGMNAWLGVMKQMKDRSLDDLVERFIKIGTIDLRVDYLRPGFGKYFISTGNIMRTGNRVSVVRMELENDQKQLIAVGTGTYIVG
;
A
#
# COMPACT_ATOMS: atom_id res chain seq x y z
N MET A 1 -13.43 -32.16 33.69
CA MET A 1 -14.18 -32.33 32.42
C MET A 1 -14.49 -30.95 31.90
N VAL A 2 -13.62 -30.39 31.06
CA VAL A 2 -13.73 -29.02 30.55
C VAL A 2 -14.23 -29.15 29.11
N GLY A 3 -15.47 -28.67 28.88
CA GLY A 3 -16.11 -28.71 27.58
C GLY A 3 -15.44 -27.74 26.59
N TRP A 4 -15.02 -28.24 25.47
CA TRP A 4 -14.64 -27.44 24.31
C TRP A 4 -15.90 -26.82 23.69
N LEU A 5 -16.03 -25.52 23.79
CA LEU A 5 -17.02 -24.79 23.01
C LEU A 5 -16.56 -24.78 21.56
N SER A 6 -17.39 -25.37 20.69
CA SER A 6 -17.22 -25.39 19.24
C SER A 6 -17.06 -23.97 18.69
N GLY A 7 -15.89 -23.68 18.12
CA GLY A 7 -15.57 -22.43 17.51
C GLY A 7 -16.44 -22.17 16.29
N GLY A 8 -17.18 -21.06 16.31
CA GLY A 8 -17.70 -20.46 15.11
C GLY A 8 -16.51 -20.00 14.26
N GLY A 9 -16.22 -20.73 13.18
CA GLY A 9 -15.17 -20.35 12.25
C GLY A 9 -15.50 -18.99 11.63
N PHE A 10 -14.54 -18.10 11.66
CA PHE A 10 -14.58 -16.83 10.93
C PHE A 10 -14.80 -17.13 9.44
N ARG A 11 -16.00 -16.85 8.94
CA ARG A 11 -16.33 -16.99 7.52
C ARG A 11 -16.02 -15.68 6.84
N TRP A 12 -15.17 -15.68 5.85
CA TRP A 12 -14.87 -14.53 4.98
C TRP A 12 -16.15 -13.90 4.39
N ALA A 13 -17.23 -14.70 4.25
CA ALA A 13 -18.54 -14.23 3.81
C ALA A 13 -19.16 -13.19 4.76
N ASP A 14 -18.88 -13.26 6.06
CA ASP A 14 -19.46 -12.34 7.04
C ASP A 14 -18.76 -10.95 7.03
N TRP A 15 -17.58 -10.87 6.40
CA TRP A 15 -16.85 -9.62 6.19
C TRP A 15 -17.30 -8.87 4.92
N ILE A 16 -17.91 -9.59 3.97
CA ILE A 16 -18.38 -9.05 2.68
C ILE A 16 -19.71 -8.28 2.86
N ASP A 17 -20.44 -8.48 3.95
CA ASP A 17 -21.73 -7.81 4.22
C ASP A 17 -21.58 -6.31 4.61
N HIS A 18 -20.37 -5.79 4.68
CA HIS A 18 -20.07 -4.35 4.71
C HIS A 18 -19.99 -3.73 3.30
N GLN A 19 -20.72 -4.30 2.34
CA GLN A 19 -20.80 -3.84 0.93
C GLN A 19 -21.43 -2.45 0.73
N HIS A 20 -21.53 -1.62 1.74
CA HIS A 20 -21.93 -0.21 1.53
C HIS A 20 -20.82 0.66 0.90
N LEU A 21 -19.65 0.09 0.60
CA LEU A 21 -18.53 0.85 0.01
C LEU A 21 -18.26 0.55 -1.47
N TYR A 22 -18.92 -0.46 -2.05
CA TYR A 22 -18.80 -0.76 -3.47
C TYR A 22 -20.18 -0.73 -4.12
N GLN A 23 -20.58 0.45 -4.59
CA GLN A 23 -21.64 0.58 -5.58
C GLN A 23 -20.97 0.57 -6.96
N PRO A 24 -21.20 -0.43 -7.80
CA PRO A 24 -20.75 -0.41 -9.18
C PRO A 24 -21.66 0.55 -9.97
N GLU A 25 -21.50 1.85 -9.78
CA GLU A 25 -22.10 2.82 -10.70
C GLU A 25 -21.29 2.73 -11.98
N PHE A 26 -21.97 2.24 -13.02
CA PHE A 26 -21.63 2.28 -14.43
C PHE A 26 -20.19 2.69 -14.78
N ILE A 27 -19.30 1.74 -14.81
CA ILE A 27 -17.93 1.97 -15.28
C ILE A 27 -17.97 1.81 -16.81
N PRO A 28 -17.56 2.83 -17.59
CA PRO A 28 -17.54 2.75 -19.04
C PRO A 28 -16.63 1.62 -19.51
N ALA A 29 -17.01 0.98 -20.61
CA ALA A 29 -16.36 -0.22 -21.16
C ALA A 29 -14.88 -0.03 -21.57
N MET A 30 -14.35 1.20 -21.57
CA MET A 30 -12.95 1.53 -21.78
C MET A 30 -12.53 2.64 -20.81
N VAL A 31 -11.73 2.28 -19.81
CA VAL A 31 -11.14 3.24 -18.86
C VAL A 31 -9.72 3.54 -19.29
N THR A 32 -9.36 4.80 -19.33
CA THR A 32 -8.02 5.24 -19.68
C THR A 32 -7.03 4.97 -18.53
N THR A 33 -5.75 4.84 -18.85
CA THR A 33 -4.68 4.74 -17.83
C THR A 33 -4.74 5.89 -16.83
N GLU A 34 -5.04 7.11 -17.29
CA GLU A 34 -5.16 8.30 -16.44
C GLU A 34 -6.29 8.16 -15.42
N GLU A 35 -7.46 7.67 -15.83
CA GLU A 35 -8.60 7.42 -14.93
C GLU A 35 -8.27 6.36 -13.89
N ILE A 36 -7.54 5.31 -14.28
CA ILE A 36 -7.11 4.26 -13.33
C ILE A 36 -6.10 4.85 -12.32
N LEU A 37 -5.12 5.60 -12.75
CA LEU A 37 -4.15 6.25 -11.86
C LEU A 37 -4.84 7.21 -10.88
N LYS A 38 -5.83 7.97 -11.36
CA LYS A 38 -6.65 8.84 -10.51
C LYS A 38 -7.42 8.06 -9.45
N LEU A 39 -8.03 6.93 -9.84
CA LEU A 39 -8.74 6.04 -8.91
C LEU A 39 -7.77 5.45 -7.86
N LEU A 40 -6.59 5.00 -8.28
CA LEU A 40 -5.57 4.48 -7.36
C LEU A 40 -5.10 5.53 -6.35
N LYS A 41 -4.93 6.77 -6.81
CA LYS A 41 -4.61 7.89 -5.93
C LYS A 41 -5.71 8.09 -4.88
N GLU A 42 -6.97 8.14 -5.30
CA GLU A 42 -8.12 8.26 -4.40
C GLU A 42 -8.18 7.08 -3.40
N ILE A 43 -7.95 5.86 -3.87
CA ILE A 43 -7.89 4.67 -2.99
C ILE A 43 -6.80 4.83 -1.94
N ALA A 44 -5.59 5.21 -2.35
CA ALA A 44 -4.45 5.35 -1.46
C ALA A 44 -4.66 6.44 -0.40
N GLU A 45 -5.23 7.58 -0.78
CA GLU A 45 -5.40 8.72 0.11
C GLU A 45 -6.70 8.66 0.92
N GLU A 46 -7.83 8.20 0.30
CA GLU A 46 -9.16 8.41 0.85
C GLU A 46 -9.91 7.13 1.21
N ARG A 47 -9.60 5.98 0.58
CA ARG A 47 -10.39 4.76 0.76
C ARG A 47 -9.82 3.81 1.79
N ILE A 48 -8.50 3.79 1.99
CA ILE A 48 -7.83 2.92 2.97
C ILE A 48 -7.78 3.64 4.32
N PRO A 49 -8.57 3.20 5.34
CA PRO A 49 -8.67 3.92 6.62
C PRO A 49 -7.32 4.07 7.33
N PHE A 50 -6.45 3.05 7.28
CA PHE A 50 -5.16 3.11 7.92
C PHE A 50 -4.21 4.16 7.30
N ASN A 51 -4.31 4.38 6.00
CA ASN A 51 -3.54 5.42 5.32
C ASN A 51 -3.92 6.83 5.80
N LYS A 52 -5.22 7.05 6.08
CA LYS A 52 -5.70 8.30 6.68
C LYS A 52 -5.12 8.51 8.08
N VAL A 53 -5.04 7.43 8.89
CA VAL A 53 -4.39 7.50 10.20
C VAL A 53 -2.93 7.92 10.07
N LEU A 54 -2.24 7.43 9.05
CA LEU A 54 -0.86 7.82 8.76
C LEU A 54 -0.74 9.21 8.12
N GLY A 55 -1.82 9.76 7.56
CA GLY A 55 -1.84 11.04 6.87
C GLY A 55 -1.08 11.02 5.55
N LEU A 56 -1.20 9.91 4.82
CA LEU A 56 -0.48 9.71 3.55
C LEU A 56 -1.09 10.55 2.44
N THR A 57 -0.21 11.13 1.61
CA THR A 57 -0.57 11.82 0.37
C THR A 57 0.29 11.30 -0.78
N VAL A 58 -0.31 11.13 -1.95
CA VAL A 58 0.43 10.73 -3.15
C VAL A 58 1.15 11.94 -3.73
N GLN A 59 2.46 11.92 -3.64
CA GLN A 59 3.32 13.00 -4.12
C GLN A 59 3.45 12.98 -5.65
N THR A 60 3.73 11.80 -6.19
CA THR A 60 3.78 11.52 -7.64
C THR A 60 3.24 10.12 -7.90
N MET A 61 2.60 9.96 -9.05
CA MET A 61 2.20 8.63 -9.54
C MET A 61 2.14 8.65 -11.06
N ASP A 62 2.78 7.68 -11.68
CA ASP A 62 2.70 7.36 -13.09
C ASP A 62 2.65 5.84 -13.28
N GLU A 63 2.73 5.34 -14.50
CA GLU A 63 2.72 3.89 -14.79
C GLU A 63 3.96 3.16 -14.25
N GLU A 64 5.03 3.86 -13.94
CA GLU A 64 6.31 3.28 -13.51
C GLU A 64 6.43 3.22 -12.00
N GLN A 65 5.95 4.27 -11.31
CA GLN A 65 6.27 4.47 -9.92
C GLN A 65 5.21 5.30 -9.19
N MET A 66 4.99 4.94 -7.93
CA MET A 66 4.25 5.77 -6.98
C MET A 66 5.16 6.20 -5.83
N GLN A 67 5.07 7.48 -5.48
CA GLN A 67 5.67 8.04 -4.28
C GLN A 67 4.59 8.57 -3.35
N VAL A 68 4.74 8.31 -2.06
CA VAL A 68 3.87 8.89 -1.03
C VAL A 68 4.67 9.76 -0.08
N LYS A 69 4.00 10.78 0.44
CA LYS A 69 4.51 11.69 1.45
C LYS A 69 3.63 11.65 2.69
N PHE A 70 4.23 11.82 3.87
CA PHE A 70 3.52 12.11 5.13
C PHE A 70 4.35 13.05 6.00
N ASP A 71 3.66 13.87 6.79
CA ASP A 71 4.29 14.81 7.70
C ASP A 71 4.54 14.16 9.06
N MET A 72 5.61 14.61 9.76
CA MET A 72 5.87 14.20 11.13
C MET A 72 4.78 14.76 12.05
N ARG A 73 4.28 13.94 12.96
CA ARG A 73 3.27 14.29 13.96
C ARG A 73 3.56 13.55 15.26
N ASP A 74 3.07 14.06 16.36
CA ASP A 74 3.30 13.49 17.70
C ASP A 74 2.81 12.03 17.81
N GLU A 75 1.71 11.70 17.15
CA GLU A 75 1.15 10.34 17.13
C GLU A 75 2.02 9.32 16.40
N LEU A 76 2.97 9.78 15.58
CA LEU A 76 3.89 8.94 14.82
C LEU A 76 5.24 8.74 15.52
N VAL A 77 5.45 9.38 16.68
CA VAL A 77 6.68 9.27 17.45
C VAL A 77 6.80 7.90 18.09
N GLY A 78 7.92 7.23 17.89
CA GLY A 78 8.23 5.92 18.49
C GLY A 78 8.98 6.04 19.81
N ASN A 79 9.98 6.89 19.84
CA ASN A 79 10.75 7.16 21.06
C ASN A 79 10.50 8.60 21.51
N PHE A 80 9.65 8.75 22.52
CA PHE A 80 9.21 10.05 23.04
C PHE A 80 10.37 10.90 23.61
N MET A 81 11.46 10.28 24.07
CA MET A 81 12.64 11.02 24.54
C MET A 81 13.49 11.60 23.42
N ARG A 82 13.44 11.00 22.25
CA ARG A 82 14.24 11.40 21.08
C ARG A 82 13.44 12.09 19.99
N GLY A 83 12.12 11.90 19.99
CA GLY A 83 11.21 12.49 18.99
C GLY A 83 11.36 11.92 17.58
N ASN A 84 11.88 10.70 17.43
CA ASN A 84 12.03 10.07 16.12
C ASN A 84 10.83 9.22 15.74
N LEU A 85 10.61 9.07 14.45
CA LEU A 85 9.53 8.29 13.84
C LEU A 85 9.51 6.85 14.34
N HIS A 86 8.32 6.31 14.60
CA HIS A 86 8.13 4.93 15.04
C HIS A 86 8.46 3.94 13.92
N GLY A 87 9.19 2.88 14.24
CA GLY A 87 9.55 1.84 13.26
C GLY A 87 8.35 1.17 12.60
N GLY A 88 7.24 1.01 13.34
CA GLY A 88 5.99 0.50 12.79
C GLY A 88 5.38 1.41 11.72
N VAL A 89 5.49 2.74 11.87
CA VAL A 89 5.07 3.70 10.84
C VAL A 89 5.93 3.51 9.58
N ILE A 90 7.24 3.40 9.75
CA ILE A 90 8.18 3.17 8.65
C ILE A 90 7.80 1.91 7.86
N SER A 91 7.64 0.78 8.56
CA SER A 91 7.28 -0.49 7.90
C SER A 91 5.91 -0.43 7.21
N SER A 92 4.92 0.20 7.84
CA SER A 92 3.58 0.33 7.26
C SER A 92 3.57 1.17 5.98
N VAL A 93 4.33 2.26 5.95
CA VAL A 93 4.44 3.11 4.75
C VAL A 93 5.19 2.39 3.63
N LEU A 94 6.27 1.67 3.96
CA LEU A 94 7.01 0.86 2.98
C LEU A 94 6.11 -0.24 2.40
N ASP A 95 5.32 -0.93 3.23
CA ASP A 95 4.39 -1.98 2.79
C ASP A 95 3.34 -1.44 1.81
N LEU A 96 2.70 -0.32 2.16
CA LEU A 96 1.75 0.32 1.27
C LEU A 96 2.37 0.66 -0.09
N VAL A 97 3.51 1.35 -0.07
CA VAL A 97 4.21 1.77 -1.29
C VAL A 97 4.60 0.56 -2.13
N GLY A 98 5.04 -0.51 -1.48
CA GLY A 98 5.36 -1.78 -2.15
C GLY A 98 4.15 -2.40 -2.84
N GLY A 99 3.01 -2.51 -2.13
CA GLY A 99 1.75 -3.06 -2.66
C GLY A 99 1.21 -2.24 -3.83
N MET A 100 1.20 -0.92 -3.72
CA MET A 100 0.73 -0.03 -4.79
C MET A 100 1.63 -0.08 -6.03
N ASN A 101 2.95 -0.13 -5.85
CA ASN A 101 3.88 -0.31 -6.97
C ASN A 101 3.79 -1.72 -7.58
N ALA A 102 3.54 -2.77 -6.78
CA ALA A 102 3.25 -4.10 -7.29
C ALA A 102 2.03 -4.09 -8.21
N TRP A 103 0.99 -3.33 -7.83
CA TRP A 103 -0.20 -3.13 -8.66
C TRP A 103 0.11 -2.41 -9.98
N LEU A 104 0.90 -1.34 -9.97
CA LEU A 104 1.35 -0.66 -11.19
C LEU A 104 2.06 -1.65 -12.14
N GLY A 105 2.87 -2.56 -11.59
CA GLY A 105 3.49 -3.63 -12.36
C GLY A 105 2.50 -4.60 -13.01
N VAL A 106 1.37 -4.88 -12.33
CA VAL A 106 0.28 -5.69 -12.90
C VAL A 106 -0.42 -4.94 -14.03
N MET A 107 -0.76 -3.66 -13.82
CA MET A 107 -1.40 -2.83 -14.84
C MET A 107 -0.62 -2.82 -16.16
N LYS A 108 0.70 -2.69 -16.10
CA LYS A 108 1.57 -2.73 -17.29
C LYS A 108 1.42 -4.03 -18.10
N GLN A 109 1.21 -5.16 -17.42
CA GLN A 109 1.04 -6.46 -18.05
C GLN A 109 -0.38 -6.69 -18.60
N MET A 110 -1.33 -5.87 -18.16
CA MET A 110 -2.76 -6.05 -18.44
C MET A 110 -3.36 -4.96 -19.35
N LYS A 111 -2.55 -4.29 -20.18
CA LYS A 111 -2.98 -3.17 -21.03
C LYS A 111 -4.21 -3.44 -21.92
N ASP A 112 -4.44 -4.72 -22.28
CA ASP A 112 -5.54 -5.14 -23.15
C ASP A 112 -6.70 -5.81 -22.36
N ARG A 113 -6.72 -5.73 -21.03
CA ARG A 113 -7.73 -6.35 -20.17
C ARG A 113 -8.85 -5.39 -19.80
N SER A 114 -9.99 -5.96 -19.45
CA SER A 114 -11.14 -5.19 -18.96
C SER A 114 -10.82 -4.58 -17.57
N LEU A 115 -11.58 -3.54 -17.22
CA LEU A 115 -11.47 -2.96 -15.88
C LEU A 115 -11.88 -3.96 -14.80
N ASP A 116 -12.88 -4.82 -15.07
CA ASP A 116 -13.31 -5.85 -14.12
C ASP A 116 -12.17 -6.82 -13.79
N ASP A 117 -11.37 -7.23 -14.80
CA ASP A 117 -10.17 -8.05 -14.59
C ASP A 117 -9.13 -7.32 -13.71
N LEU A 118 -8.97 -6.01 -13.91
CA LEU A 118 -8.06 -5.19 -13.10
C LEU A 118 -8.53 -5.07 -11.65
N VAL A 119 -9.81 -4.81 -11.42
CA VAL A 119 -10.42 -4.73 -10.07
C VAL A 119 -10.33 -6.08 -9.38
N GLU A 120 -10.67 -7.18 -10.08
CA GLU A 120 -10.58 -8.54 -9.53
C GLU A 120 -9.17 -8.89 -9.05
N ARG A 121 -8.15 -8.47 -9.80
CA ARG A 121 -6.76 -8.63 -9.37
C ARG A 121 -6.37 -7.70 -8.22
N PHE A 122 -6.84 -6.45 -8.22
CA PHE A 122 -6.55 -5.51 -7.15
C PHE A 122 -7.02 -6.05 -5.79
N ILE A 123 -8.21 -6.62 -5.75
CA ILE A 123 -8.79 -7.20 -4.51
C ILE A 123 -7.94 -8.37 -3.97
N LYS A 124 -7.20 -9.06 -4.85
CA LYS A 124 -6.36 -10.21 -4.48
C LYS A 124 -4.96 -9.82 -4.02
N ILE A 125 -4.57 -8.53 -4.13
CA ILE A 125 -3.25 -8.09 -3.71
C ILE A 125 -3.11 -8.26 -2.20
N GLY A 126 -2.04 -8.90 -1.80
CA GLY A 126 -1.70 -9.09 -0.40
C GLY A 126 -0.20 -9.23 -0.19
N THR A 127 0.29 -8.76 0.93
CA THR A 127 1.68 -8.87 1.32
C THR A 127 2.00 -10.31 1.74
N ILE A 128 2.97 -10.92 1.08
CA ILE A 128 3.49 -12.25 1.45
C ILE A 128 4.62 -12.10 2.45
N ASP A 129 5.54 -11.18 2.17
CA ASP A 129 6.73 -10.94 2.97
C ASP A 129 7.16 -9.49 2.84
N LEU A 130 7.66 -8.93 3.94
CA LEU A 130 8.26 -7.61 3.98
C LEU A 130 9.49 -7.62 4.88
N ARG A 131 10.64 -7.42 4.30
CA ARG A 131 11.88 -7.16 5.03
C ARG A 131 12.14 -5.66 5.05
N VAL A 132 12.42 -5.12 6.24
CA VAL A 132 12.79 -3.72 6.43
C VAL A 132 14.15 -3.61 7.12
N ASP A 133 15.03 -2.85 6.53
CA ASP A 133 16.34 -2.48 7.10
C ASP A 133 16.28 -1.01 7.55
N TYR A 134 16.33 -0.79 8.87
CA TYR A 134 16.29 0.55 9.49
C TYR A 134 17.73 1.08 9.57
N LEU A 135 18.04 2.05 8.72
CA LEU A 135 19.42 2.54 8.55
C LEU A 135 19.74 3.71 9.48
N ARG A 136 18.73 4.54 9.77
CA ARG A 136 18.89 5.75 10.60
C ARG A 136 17.62 6.02 11.40
N PRO A 137 17.73 6.72 12.56
CA PRO A 137 16.54 7.26 13.23
C PRO A 137 15.78 8.21 12.30
N GLY A 138 14.48 8.06 12.24
CA GLY A 138 13.60 8.88 11.38
C GLY A 138 13.39 10.27 11.97
N PHE A 139 14.32 11.18 11.80
CA PHE A 139 14.15 12.61 12.09
C PHE A 139 13.83 13.35 10.82
N GLY A 140 12.89 14.30 10.90
CA GLY A 140 12.48 15.12 9.75
C GLY A 140 11.15 15.79 10.00
N LYS A 141 10.82 16.77 9.16
CA LYS A 141 9.51 17.43 9.15
C LYS A 141 8.48 16.62 8.37
N TYR A 142 8.94 15.94 7.34
CA TYR A 142 8.15 15.04 6.52
C TYR A 142 9.04 13.93 5.96
N PHE A 143 8.39 12.91 5.44
CA PHE A 143 9.05 11.75 4.84
C PHE A 143 8.42 11.44 3.49
N ILE A 144 9.24 10.93 2.57
CA ILE A 144 8.82 10.47 1.25
C ILE A 144 9.25 9.02 1.11
N SER A 145 8.31 8.17 0.72
CA SER A 145 8.61 6.78 0.38
C SER A 145 8.40 6.55 -1.12
N THR A 146 9.34 5.85 -1.72
CA THR A 146 9.39 5.53 -3.14
C THR A 146 9.49 4.03 -3.33
N GLY A 147 8.74 3.49 -4.30
CA GLY A 147 8.80 2.07 -4.68
C GLY A 147 9.41 1.86 -6.05
N ASN A 148 10.25 0.85 -6.19
CA ASN A 148 10.85 0.43 -7.45
C ASN A 148 10.50 -1.04 -7.71
N ILE A 149 9.78 -1.31 -8.80
CA ILE A 149 9.38 -2.67 -9.18
C ILE A 149 10.62 -3.42 -9.64
N MET A 150 11.01 -4.45 -8.90
CA MET A 150 12.13 -5.30 -9.27
C MET A 150 11.69 -6.35 -10.30
N ARG A 151 10.51 -6.94 -10.11
CA ARG A 151 9.93 -7.93 -10.99
C ARG A 151 8.44 -8.08 -10.70
N THR A 152 7.63 -8.14 -11.75
CA THR A 152 6.24 -8.58 -11.68
C THR A 152 6.04 -9.82 -12.53
N GLY A 153 5.58 -10.89 -11.91
CA GLY A 153 5.15 -12.13 -12.56
C GLY A 153 3.63 -12.25 -12.54
N ASN A 154 3.12 -13.39 -13.02
CA ASN A 154 1.66 -13.63 -13.08
C ASN A 154 1.01 -13.73 -11.70
N ARG A 155 1.74 -14.19 -10.68
CA ARG A 155 1.21 -14.46 -9.33
C ARG A 155 1.87 -13.64 -8.24
N VAL A 156 3.09 -13.19 -8.47
CA VAL A 156 3.92 -12.53 -7.45
C VAL A 156 4.66 -11.37 -8.06
N SER A 157 4.69 -10.26 -7.33
CA SER A 157 5.53 -9.08 -7.60
C SER A 157 6.52 -8.86 -6.46
N VAL A 158 7.74 -8.43 -6.80
CA VAL A 158 8.78 -8.04 -5.84
C VAL A 158 9.11 -6.58 -6.06
N VAL A 159 9.06 -5.81 -4.97
CA VAL A 159 9.29 -4.36 -5.00
C VAL A 159 10.35 -3.98 -3.97
N ARG A 160 11.25 -3.09 -4.36
CA ARG A 160 12.20 -2.41 -3.47
C ARG A 160 11.63 -1.06 -3.09
N MET A 161 11.60 -0.73 -1.80
CA MET A 161 11.11 0.53 -1.30
C MET A 161 12.19 1.26 -0.52
N GLU A 162 12.11 2.59 -0.53
CA GLU A 162 13.00 3.49 0.19
C GLU A 162 12.17 4.53 0.93
N LEU A 163 12.63 4.95 2.11
CA LEU A 163 12.07 6.04 2.88
C LEU A 163 13.15 7.08 3.14
N GLU A 164 12.91 8.31 2.69
CA GLU A 164 13.78 9.46 2.92
C GLU A 164 13.08 10.52 3.76
N ASN A 165 13.86 11.33 4.47
CA ASN A 165 13.35 12.51 5.17
C ASN A 165 13.41 13.77 4.29
N ASP A 166 12.96 14.92 4.82
CA ASP A 166 12.97 16.24 4.19
C ASP A 166 14.37 16.75 3.79
N GLN A 167 15.43 16.13 4.31
CA GLN A 167 16.84 16.41 3.96
C GLN A 167 17.42 15.40 2.95
N LYS A 168 16.58 14.56 2.36
CA LYS A 168 16.97 13.46 1.46
C LYS A 168 17.93 12.44 2.10
N GLN A 169 17.86 12.29 3.41
CA GLN A 169 18.58 11.24 4.09
C GLN A 169 17.78 9.95 4.03
N LEU A 170 18.40 8.89 3.55
CA LEU A 170 17.79 7.55 3.51
C LEU A 170 17.64 7.00 4.93
N ILE A 171 16.41 6.86 5.39
CA ILE A 171 16.05 6.42 6.75
C ILE A 171 15.92 4.90 6.82
N ALA A 172 15.23 4.32 5.86
CA ALA A 172 14.99 2.88 5.80
C ALA A 172 14.86 2.41 4.36
N VAL A 173 15.08 1.13 4.16
CA VAL A 173 14.82 0.44 2.90
C VAL A 173 14.00 -0.80 3.17
N GLY A 174 13.15 -1.16 2.24
CA GLY A 174 12.35 -2.38 2.31
C GLY A 174 12.46 -3.20 1.03
N THR A 175 12.25 -4.49 1.14
CA THR A 175 11.97 -5.36 0.01
C THR A 175 10.73 -6.17 0.36
N GLY A 176 9.69 -6.02 -0.44
CA GLY A 176 8.41 -6.70 -0.24
C GLY A 176 8.09 -7.65 -1.39
N THR A 177 7.41 -8.73 -1.04
CA THR A 177 6.86 -9.71 -1.98
C THR A 177 5.34 -9.69 -1.83
N TYR A 178 4.64 -9.53 -2.95
CA TYR A 178 3.19 -9.34 -2.98
C TYR A 178 2.55 -10.39 -3.89
N ILE A 179 1.48 -11.03 -3.41
CA ILE A 179 0.61 -11.82 -4.29
C ILE A 179 -0.17 -10.84 -5.17
N VAL A 180 -0.26 -11.13 -6.47
CA VAL A 180 -0.89 -10.26 -7.48
C VAL A 180 -1.80 -11.00 -8.47
N GLY A 181 -2.09 -12.30 -8.22
CA GLY A 181 -2.94 -13.09 -9.10
C GLY A 181 -3.32 -14.45 -8.54
#